data_1b1fffa409be7b8126a0937a656b6a2c
#
_entry.id   1b1fffa409be7b8126a0937a656b6a2c
#
_cell.length_a   1.000
_cell.length_b   1.000
_cell.length_c   1.000
_cell.angle_alpha   90.00
_cell.angle_beta   90.00
_cell.angle_gamma   90.00
#
_symmetry.space_group_name_H-M   'P 1'
#
loop_
_entity.id
_entity.type
_entity.pdbx_description
1 polymer ?
#
loop_
_entity_poly.entity_id
_entity_poly.type
_entity_poly.pdbx_seq_one_letter_code
_entity_poly.pdbx_strand_id
1 'polypeptide(L)'
;APVYAVGDTVYIEDDAYQITELREDTVQLLPTGMVYPIYRAERKEQFEQLLRADRRNAYYTEFLPIDPDKAEQDLRDVLAHGLMDEADKKQISTLLQSGRSNSEIAYWLSRAYSGEIETLNLETGDIADYRTTAQGIELEVMDAEEKRLAMLYFRWDEVAPLLRGMYA
;
A
#
# COMPACT_ATOMS: atom_id res chain seq x y z
N ALA A 1 -21.35 -0.13 6.35
CA ALA A 1 -21.44 -1.60 6.43
C ALA A 1 -20.04 -2.18 6.68
N PRO A 2 -19.89 -3.21 7.52
CA PRO A 2 -18.60 -3.86 7.69
C PRO A 2 -18.20 -4.53 6.40
N VAL A 3 -16.95 -4.38 6.03
CA VAL A 3 -16.39 -4.97 4.80
C VAL A 3 -15.93 -6.40 4.99
N TYR A 4 -15.82 -6.84 6.23
CA TYR A 4 -15.52 -8.22 6.60
C TYR A 4 -16.64 -8.76 7.47
N ALA A 5 -16.84 -10.08 7.44
CA ALA A 5 -17.94 -10.75 8.12
C ALA A 5 -17.49 -12.06 8.79
N VAL A 6 -18.30 -12.55 9.72
CA VAL A 6 -18.11 -13.88 10.31
C VAL A 6 -18.06 -14.92 9.18
N GLY A 7 -17.09 -15.81 9.25
CA GLY A 7 -16.83 -16.82 8.24
C GLY A 7 -15.77 -16.46 7.22
N ASP A 8 -15.37 -15.20 7.13
CA ASP A 8 -14.33 -14.76 6.22
C ASP A 8 -12.96 -15.26 6.67
N THR A 9 -12.11 -15.57 5.68
CA THR A 9 -10.71 -15.91 5.91
C THR A 9 -9.85 -14.70 5.70
N VAL A 10 -9.00 -14.40 6.66
CA VAL A 10 -8.05 -13.28 6.61
C VAL A 10 -6.64 -13.78 6.93
N TYR A 11 -5.63 -12.99 6.56
CA TYR A 11 -4.23 -13.34 6.75
C TYR A 11 -3.60 -12.30 7.69
N ILE A 12 -3.01 -12.78 8.78
CA ILE A 12 -2.37 -11.95 9.79
C ILE A 12 -1.02 -12.56 10.14
N GLU A 13 0.05 -11.79 9.96
CA GLU A 13 1.42 -12.22 10.29
C GLU A 13 1.77 -13.56 9.62
N ASP A 14 1.36 -13.72 8.36
CA ASP A 14 1.58 -14.88 7.50
C ASP A 14 0.70 -16.11 7.80
N ASP A 15 -0.16 -16.04 8.81
CA ASP A 15 -1.10 -17.12 9.13
C ASP A 15 -2.52 -16.81 8.67
N ALA A 16 -3.25 -17.84 8.26
CA ALA A 16 -4.65 -17.73 7.91
C ALA A 16 -5.55 -17.88 9.14
N TYR A 17 -6.52 -16.98 9.26
CA TYR A 17 -7.51 -17.00 10.33
C TYR A 17 -8.90 -16.91 9.76
N GLN A 18 -9.86 -17.55 10.44
CA GLN A 18 -11.27 -17.37 10.16
C GLN A 18 -11.87 -16.43 11.19
N ILE A 19 -12.67 -15.46 10.75
CA ILE A 19 -13.41 -14.59 11.66
C ILE A 19 -14.57 -15.40 12.24
N THR A 20 -14.60 -15.56 13.56
CA THR A 20 -15.63 -16.35 14.25
C THR A 20 -16.66 -15.51 14.97
N GLU A 21 -16.31 -14.30 15.36
CA GLU A 21 -17.22 -13.38 16.05
C GLU A 21 -16.82 -11.92 15.80
N LEU A 22 -17.80 -11.08 15.56
CA LEU A 22 -17.64 -9.63 15.47
C LEU A 22 -18.42 -9.00 16.62
N ARG A 23 -17.71 -8.33 17.52
CA ARG A 23 -18.28 -7.54 18.60
C ARG A 23 -18.14 -6.06 18.28
N GLU A 24 -18.65 -5.20 19.15
CA GLU A 24 -18.59 -3.74 18.94
C GLU A 24 -17.14 -3.26 18.75
N ASP A 25 -16.23 -3.68 19.63
CA ASP A 25 -14.85 -3.20 19.64
C ASP A 25 -13.80 -4.25 19.31
N THR A 26 -14.20 -5.52 19.15
CA THR A 26 -13.26 -6.63 18.99
C THR A 26 -13.68 -7.59 17.89
N VAL A 27 -12.68 -8.25 17.33
CA VAL A 27 -12.83 -9.33 16.36
C VAL A 27 -12.21 -10.57 16.94
N GLN A 28 -12.94 -11.70 16.94
CA GLN A 28 -12.44 -12.97 17.38
C GLN A 28 -12.07 -13.83 16.18
N LEU A 29 -10.87 -14.41 16.23
CA LEU A 29 -10.24 -15.13 15.13
C LEU A 29 -9.87 -16.54 15.55
N LEU A 30 -10.03 -17.49 14.62
CA LEU A 30 -9.59 -18.86 14.84
C LEU A 30 -8.56 -19.21 13.75
N PRO A 31 -7.33 -19.61 14.13
CA PRO A 31 -6.34 -20.03 13.15
C PRO A 31 -6.82 -21.26 12.37
N THR A 32 -6.63 -21.25 11.05
CA THR A 32 -6.93 -22.40 10.21
C THR A 32 -5.69 -23.29 10.07
N GLY A 33 -5.89 -24.59 9.94
CA GLY A 33 -4.78 -25.52 9.71
C GLY A 33 -3.97 -25.92 10.94
N MET A 34 -4.35 -25.50 12.15
CA MET A 34 -3.71 -25.93 13.39
C MET A 34 -4.47 -27.09 14.03
N VAL A 35 -3.72 -28.05 14.58
CA VAL A 35 -4.31 -29.22 15.25
C VAL A 35 -5.03 -28.83 16.54
N TYR A 36 -4.44 -27.86 17.29
CA TYR A 36 -5.01 -27.32 18.53
C TYR A 36 -5.14 -25.81 18.41
N PRO A 37 -6.17 -25.31 17.73
CA PRO A 37 -6.31 -23.89 17.51
C PRO A 37 -6.64 -23.14 18.80
N ILE A 38 -6.00 -21.99 18.99
CA ILE A 38 -6.27 -21.06 20.08
C ILE A 38 -6.91 -19.82 19.47
N TYR A 39 -8.05 -19.39 20.02
CA TYR A 39 -8.71 -18.17 19.59
C TYR A 39 -7.79 -16.96 19.85
N ARG A 40 -7.78 -16.07 18.86
CA ARG A 40 -7.10 -14.78 18.94
C ARG A 40 -8.17 -13.68 18.92
N ALA A 41 -8.08 -12.75 19.85
CA ALA A 41 -8.96 -11.59 19.88
C ALA A 41 -8.14 -10.34 19.59
N GLU A 42 -8.65 -9.50 18.70
CA GLU A 42 -8.02 -8.23 18.35
C GLU A 42 -9.05 -7.10 18.48
N ARG A 43 -8.59 -5.92 18.90
CA ARG A 43 -9.41 -4.72 18.81
C ARG A 43 -9.62 -4.38 17.33
N LYS A 44 -10.79 -3.87 16.96
CA LYS A 44 -11.11 -3.59 15.56
C LYS A 44 -10.09 -2.70 14.87
N GLU A 45 -9.62 -1.65 15.53
CA GLU A 45 -8.62 -0.74 14.97
C GLU A 45 -7.30 -1.46 14.67
N GLN A 46 -6.85 -2.29 15.62
CA GLN A 46 -5.64 -3.10 15.45
C GLN A 46 -5.84 -4.17 14.37
N PHE A 47 -6.98 -4.81 14.36
CA PHE A 47 -7.33 -5.81 13.35
C PHE A 47 -7.28 -5.21 11.94
N GLU A 48 -7.84 -4.05 11.75
CA GLU A 48 -7.84 -3.38 10.44
C GLU A 48 -6.44 -2.99 9.98
N GLN A 49 -5.56 -2.58 10.91
CA GLN A 49 -4.15 -2.36 10.60
C GLN A 49 -3.45 -3.66 10.17
N LEU A 50 -3.72 -4.75 10.87
CA LEU A 50 -3.16 -6.07 10.53
C LEU A 50 -3.66 -6.55 9.16
N LEU A 51 -4.91 -6.28 8.81
CA LEU A 51 -5.43 -6.58 7.47
C LEU A 51 -4.68 -5.82 6.39
N ARG A 52 -4.42 -4.53 6.61
CA ARG A 52 -3.71 -3.69 5.63
C ARG A 52 -2.27 -4.12 5.42
N ALA A 53 -1.68 -4.76 6.41
CA ALA A 53 -0.30 -5.20 6.36
C ALA A 53 -0.08 -6.44 5.48
N ASP A 54 -1.13 -7.10 5.00
CA ASP A 54 -1.02 -8.28 4.16
C ASP A 54 -1.82 -8.12 2.87
N ARG A 55 -1.12 -8.23 1.76
CA ARG A 55 -1.65 -8.11 0.41
C ARG A 55 -2.81 -9.08 0.12
N ARG A 56 -2.82 -10.26 0.73
CA ARG A 56 -3.86 -11.26 0.55
C ARG A 56 -5.22 -10.81 1.07
N ASN A 57 -5.24 -9.77 1.91
CA ASN A 57 -6.46 -9.16 2.44
C ASN A 57 -6.99 -8.01 1.58
N ALA A 58 -6.45 -7.81 0.38
CA ALA A 58 -6.78 -6.64 -0.46
C ALA A 58 -8.28 -6.46 -0.68
N TYR A 59 -9.04 -7.55 -0.81
CA TYR A 59 -10.49 -7.50 -0.97
C TYR A 59 -11.17 -6.72 0.17
N TYR A 60 -10.67 -6.91 1.41
CA TYR A 60 -11.23 -6.23 2.58
C TYR A 60 -10.67 -4.83 2.76
N THR A 61 -9.36 -4.67 2.53
CA THR A 61 -8.67 -3.42 2.81
C THR A 61 -9.00 -2.31 1.83
N GLU A 62 -9.48 -2.64 0.65
CA GLU A 62 -9.92 -1.66 -0.36
C GLU A 62 -10.97 -0.70 0.20
N PHE A 63 -11.81 -1.17 1.13
CA PHE A 63 -12.92 -0.40 1.69
C PHE A 63 -12.66 0.11 3.11
N LEU A 64 -11.49 -0.20 3.68
CA LEU A 64 -11.15 0.29 5.02
C LEU A 64 -10.69 1.75 4.97
N PRO A 65 -11.03 2.54 5.99
CA PRO A 65 -10.51 3.91 6.07
C PRO A 65 -8.99 3.91 6.14
N ILE A 66 -8.37 4.73 5.28
CA ILE A 66 -6.93 5.00 5.33
C ILE A 66 -6.75 6.51 5.45
N ASP A 67 -5.61 6.95 5.96
CA ASP A 67 -5.24 8.35 5.91
C ASP A 67 -4.70 8.67 4.50
N PRO A 68 -5.48 9.33 3.64
CA PRO A 68 -5.05 9.58 2.26
C PRO A 68 -3.88 10.55 2.19
N ASP A 69 -3.75 11.46 3.15
CA ASP A 69 -2.66 12.44 3.17
C ASP A 69 -1.32 11.75 3.48
N LYS A 70 -1.32 10.83 4.44
CA LYS A 70 -0.11 10.05 4.74
C LYS A 70 0.25 9.13 3.58
N ALA A 71 -0.71 8.45 2.99
CA ALA A 71 -0.47 7.57 1.84
C ALA A 71 0.13 8.34 0.67
N GLU A 72 -0.42 9.51 0.37
CA GLU A 72 0.11 10.39 -0.68
C GLU A 72 1.52 10.87 -0.35
N GLN A 73 1.78 11.27 0.89
CA GLN A 73 3.11 11.71 1.30
C GLN A 73 4.15 10.59 1.18
N ASP A 74 3.79 9.37 1.58
CA ASP A 74 4.69 8.22 1.46
C ASP A 74 4.99 7.93 -0.03
N LEU A 75 3.99 8.04 -0.90
CA LEU A 75 4.20 7.90 -2.34
C LEU A 75 5.11 9.01 -2.89
N ARG A 76 4.92 10.26 -2.48
CA ARG A 76 5.77 11.38 -2.89
C ARG A 76 7.22 11.15 -2.50
N ASP A 77 7.46 10.67 -1.28
CA ASP A 77 8.81 10.37 -0.82
C ASP A 77 9.47 9.29 -1.68
N VAL A 78 8.74 8.23 -2.00
CA VAL A 78 9.23 7.16 -2.86
C VAL A 78 9.56 7.67 -4.27
N LEU A 79 8.69 8.49 -4.84
CA LEU A 79 8.93 9.07 -6.16
C LEU A 79 10.14 10.00 -6.17
N ALA A 80 10.23 10.90 -5.18
CA ALA A 80 11.26 11.94 -5.15
C ALA A 80 12.64 11.43 -4.72
N HIS A 81 12.69 10.45 -3.82
CA HIS A 81 13.94 10.03 -3.17
C HIS A 81 14.33 8.58 -3.44
N GLY A 82 13.47 7.79 -4.07
CA GLY A 82 13.71 6.38 -4.36
C GLY A 82 13.69 6.07 -5.85
N LEU A 83 12.51 6.13 -6.45
CA LEU A 83 12.29 5.65 -7.82
C LEU A 83 12.97 6.50 -8.89
N MET A 84 12.86 7.83 -8.79
CA MET A 84 13.30 8.75 -9.82
C MET A 84 14.64 9.39 -9.47
N ASP A 85 15.64 9.21 -10.32
CA ASP A 85 16.90 9.95 -10.23
C ASP A 85 16.76 11.35 -10.84
N GLU A 86 17.83 12.15 -10.79
CA GLU A 86 17.80 13.54 -11.31
C GLU A 86 17.53 13.60 -12.81
N ALA A 87 18.02 12.63 -13.58
CA ALA A 87 17.76 12.54 -15.01
C ALA A 87 16.29 12.24 -15.29
N ASP A 88 15.68 11.33 -14.53
CA ASP A 88 14.27 10.99 -14.65
C ASP A 88 13.37 12.16 -14.30
N LYS A 89 13.69 12.89 -13.23
CA LYS A 89 12.95 14.10 -12.82
C LYS A 89 12.99 15.17 -13.90
N LYS A 90 14.13 15.34 -14.52
CA LYS A 90 14.30 16.30 -15.61
C LYS A 90 13.48 15.90 -16.82
N GLN A 91 13.48 14.62 -17.17
CA GLN A 91 12.71 14.11 -18.30
C GLN A 91 11.20 14.25 -18.06
N ILE A 92 10.71 13.88 -16.87
CA ILE A 92 9.28 14.00 -16.54
C ILE A 92 8.85 15.48 -16.54
N SER A 93 9.67 16.36 -15.99
CA SER A 93 9.41 17.81 -16.02
C SER A 93 9.25 18.32 -17.47
N THR A 94 10.12 17.88 -18.36
CA THR A 94 10.03 18.22 -19.79
C THR A 94 8.74 17.72 -20.41
N LEU A 95 8.34 16.48 -20.14
CA LEU A 95 7.08 15.92 -20.66
C LEU A 95 5.86 16.67 -20.13
N LEU A 96 5.87 17.02 -18.85
CA LEU A 96 4.77 17.78 -18.24
C LEU A 96 4.66 19.19 -18.83
N GLN A 97 5.78 19.86 -19.04
CA GLN A 97 5.82 21.20 -19.64
C GLN A 97 5.43 21.21 -21.10
N SER A 98 5.61 20.12 -21.82
CA SER A 98 5.21 20.00 -23.23
C SER A 98 3.72 19.71 -23.43
N GLY A 99 2.92 19.71 -22.35
CA GLY A 99 1.47 19.54 -22.39
C GLY A 99 0.98 18.12 -22.56
N ARG A 100 1.81 17.14 -22.22
CA ARG A 100 1.39 15.73 -22.26
C ARG A 100 0.25 15.48 -21.28
N SER A 101 -0.70 14.65 -21.70
CA SER A 101 -1.83 14.26 -20.86
C SER A 101 -1.41 13.31 -19.74
N ASN A 102 -2.26 13.18 -18.71
CA ASN A 102 -2.01 12.22 -17.64
C ASN A 102 -1.92 10.78 -18.17
N SER A 103 -2.71 10.43 -19.17
CA SER A 103 -2.64 9.10 -19.82
C SER A 103 -1.30 8.85 -20.49
N GLU A 104 -0.75 9.87 -21.17
CA GLU A 104 0.56 9.76 -21.80
C GLU A 104 1.68 9.65 -20.77
N ILE A 105 1.60 10.40 -19.67
CA ILE A 105 2.55 10.32 -18.57
C ILE A 105 2.47 8.94 -17.92
N ALA A 106 1.26 8.43 -17.66
CA ALA A 106 1.07 7.08 -17.11
C ALA A 106 1.67 5.99 -17.99
N TYR A 107 1.48 6.11 -19.30
CA TYR A 107 2.08 5.19 -20.27
C TYR A 107 3.61 5.22 -20.21
N TRP A 108 4.18 6.41 -20.16
CA TRP A 108 5.63 6.57 -20.04
C TRP A 108 6.15 5.92 -18.75
N LEU A 109 5.49 6.17 -17.61
CA LEU A 109 5.86 5.58 -16.32
C LEU A 109 5.82 4.05 -16.34
N SER A 110 4.79 3.48 -16.94
CA SER A 110 4.63 2.02 -17.03
C SER A 110 5.76 1.35 -17.82
N ARG A 111 6.34 2.07 -18.77
CA ARG A 111 7.46 1.57 -19.59
C ARG A 111 8.82 1.84 -18.93
N ALA A 112 8.95 2.97 -18.25
CA ALA A 112 10.22 3.37 -17.64
C ALA A 112 10.52 2.56 -16.36
N TYR A 113 9.50 2.18 -15.61
CA TYR A 113 9.65 1.61 -14.27
C TYR A 113 8.94 0.26 -14.10
N SER A 114 9.10 -0.66 -14.99
CA SER A 114 8.56 -2.00 -14.77
C SER A 114 9.63 -2.92 -14.19
N GLY A 115 9.43 -3.41 -12.96
CA GLY A 115 10.33 -4.37 -12.33
C GLY A 115 11.33 -3.78 -11.32
N GLU A 116 11.21 -2.51 -10.97
CA GLU A 116 12.03 -1.90 -9.93
C GLU A 116 11.61 -2.41 -8.55
N ILE A 117 12.58 -2.75 -7.70
CA ILE A 117 12.35 -3.18 -6.31
C ILE A 117 13.42 -2.54 -5.44
N GLU A 118 13.01 -1.74 -4.47
CA GLU A 118 13.93 -1.09 -3.54
C GLU A 118 13.29 -0.78 -2.19
N THR A 119 14.11 -0.45 -1.21
CA THR A 119 13.73 -0.01 0.13
C THR A 119 14.16 1.43 0.34
N LEU A 120 13.28 2.25 0.92
CA LEU A 120 13.53 3.65 1.19
C LEU A 120 13.12 4.00 2.62
N ASN A 121 13.95 4.78 3.31
CA ASN A 121 13.58 5.40 4.58
C ASN A 121 12.76 6.67 4.29
N LEU A 122 11.52 6.69 4.77
CA LEU A 122 10.60 7.81 4.57
C LEU A 122 10.91 8.96 5.55
N GLU A 123 10.50 10.17 5.20
CA GLU A 123 10.65 11.34 6.05
C GLU A 123 9.95 11.19 7.40
N THR A 124 8.87 10.42 7.45
CA THR A 124 8.13 10.13 8.69
C THR A 124 8.90 9.25 9.66
N GLY A 125 9.99 8.61 9.23
CA GLY A 125 10.72 7.61 10.01
C GLY A 125 10.29 6.18 9.71
N ASP A 126 9.21 5.98 8.96
CA ASP A 126 8.79 4.68 8.48
C ASP A 126 9.67 4.21 7.32
N ILE A 127 9.57 2.93 6.99
CA ILE A 127 10.34 2.32 5.91
C ILE A 127 9.36 1.89 4.81
N ALA A 128 9.67 2.19 3.57
CA ALA A 128 8.90 1.75 2.42
C ALA A 128 9.70 0.75 1.58
N ASP A 129 9.14 -0.44 1.39
CA ASP A 129 9.56 -1.35 0.33
C ASP A 129 8.64 -1.11 -0.86
N TYR A 130 9.19 -0.81 -2.02
CA TYR A 130 8.36 -0.58 -3.18
C TYR A 130 8.74 -1.49 -4.34
N ARG A 131 7.73 -1.78 -5.15
CA ARG A 131 7.84 -2.58 -6.36
C ARG A 131 7.03 -1.92 -7.46
N THR A 132 7.59 -1.84 -8.66
CA THR A 132 6.87 -1.34 -9.83
C THR A 132 6.48 -2.47 -10.76
N THR A 133 5.31 -2.30 -11.38
CA THR A 133 4.78 -3.19 -12.41
C THR A 133 4.29 -2.37 -13.59
N ALA A 134 3.87 -3.02 -14.65
CA ALA A 134 3.25 -2.33 -15.79
C ALA A 134 1.96 -1.58 -15.42
N GLN A 135 1.31 -1.94 -14.30
CA GLN A 135 0.05 -1.34 -13.84
C GLN A 135 0.26 -0.21 -12.85
N GLY A 136 1.36 -0.20 -12.12
CA GLY A 136 1.58 0.83 -11.11
C GLY A 136 2.68 0.50 -10.13
N ILE A 137 2.60 1.11 -8.95
CA ILE A 137 3.57 0.95 -7.87
C ILE A 137 2.88 0.38 -6.62
N GLU A 138 3.53 -0.60 -6.02
CA GLU A 138 3.12 -1.22 -4.76
C GLU A 138 4.08 -0.77 -3.67
N LEU A 139 3.54 -0.27 -2.55
CA LEU A 139 4.32 0.13 -1.39
C LEU A 139 3.92 -0.71 -0.18
N GLU A 140 4.90 -1.36 0.43
CA GLU A 140 4.75 -1.91 1.77
C GLU A 140 5.38 -0.92 2.74
N VAL A 141 4.57 -0.32 3.61
CA VAL A 141 5.04 0.64 4.61
C VAL A 141 5.18 -0.07 5.94
N MET A 142 6.36 0.06 6.55
CA MET A 142 6.70 -0.55 7.83
C MET A 142 7.17 0.52 8.81
N ASP A 143 7.00 0.27 10.11
CA ASP A 143 7.59 1.14 11.13
C ASP A 143 9.11 0.88 11.26
N ALA A 144 9.77 1.62 12.16
CA ALA A 144 11.22 1.51 12.37
C ALA A 144 11.65 0.13 12.91
N GLU A 145 10.72 -0.66 13.45
CA GLU A 145 10.96 -2.01 13.94
C GLU A 145 10.57 -3.07 12.91
N GLU A 146 10.33 -2.65 11.66
CA GLU A 146 9.95 -3.49 10.53
C GLU A 146 8.58 -4.16 10.67
N LYS A 147 7.70 -3.62 11.50
CA LYS A 147 6.31 -4.05 11.55
C LYS A 147 5.52 -3.41 10.42
N ARG A 148 4.80 -4.21 9.67
CA ARG A 148 3.97 -3.74 8.56
C ARG A 148 2.86 -2.83 9.07
N LEU A 149 2.74 -1.65 8.48
CA LEU A 149 1.70 -0.69 8.77
C LEU A 149 0.63 -0.66 7.68
N ALA A 150 1.03 -0.78 6.42
CA ALA A 150 0.11 -0.72 5.30
C ALA A 150 0.71 -1.35 4.04
N MET A 151 -0.19 -1.83 3.17
CA MET A 151 0.10 -2.15 1.77
C MET A 151 -0.68 -1.16 0.91
N LEU A 152 0.02 -0.39 0.08
CA LEU A 152 -0.56 0.65 -0.75
C LEU A 152 -0.34 0.32 -2.22
N TYR A 153 -1.36 0.57 -3.04
CA TYR A 153 -1.33 0.32 -4.47
C TYR A 153 -1.74 1.58 -5.20
N PHE A 154 -0.90 2.04 -6.13
CA PHE A 154 -1.18 3.21 -6.94
C PHE A 154 -0.99 2.85 -8.41
N ARG A 155 -2.04 3.03 -9.22
CA ARG A 155 -1.92 2.89 -10.67
C ARG A 155 -1.13 4.07 -11.23
N TRP A 156 -0.47 3.86 -12.35
CA TRP A 156 0.30 4.93 -12.98
C TRP A 156 -0.58 6.14 -13.34
N ASP A 157 -1.86 5.94 -13.65
CA ASP A 157 -2.80 7.04 -13.91
C ASP A 157 -3.15 7.84 -12.65
N GLU A 158 -2.97 7.27 -11.46
CA GLU A 158 -3.08 7.98 -10.18
C GLU A 158 -1.77 8.72 -9.83
N VAL A 159 -0.63 8.19 -10.27
CA VAL A 159 0.68 8.79 -10.03
C VAL A 159 0.91 10.02 -10.90
N ALA A 160 0.45 10.00 -12.14
CA ALA A 160 0.69 11.07 -13.11
C ALA A 160 0.21 12.46 -12.62
N PRO A 161 -1.01 12.63 -12.07
CA PRO A 161 -1.44 13.90 -11.51
C PRO A 161 -0.58 14.38 -10.35
N LEU A 162 -0.07 13.45 -9.54
CA LEU A 162 0.81 13.76 -8.42
C LEU A 162 2.14 14.33 -8.90
N LEU A 163 2.74 13.71 -9.92
CA LEU A 163 3.97 14.21 -10.54
C LEU A 163 3.78 15.59 -11.13
N ARG A 164 2.61 15.87 -11.68
CA ARG A 164 2.27 17.20 -12.23
C ARG A 164 2.33 18.27 -11.12
N GLY A 165 1.83 17.97 -9.95
CA GLY A 165 1.93 18.86 -8.77
C GLY A 165 3.36 19.01 -8.24
N MET A 166 4.22 18.01 -8.44
CA MET A 166 5.59 18.01 -7.94
C MET A 166 6.59 18.68 -8.90
N TYR A 167 6.44 18.48 -10.21
CA TYR A 167 7.49 18.79 -11.19
C TYR A 167 7.03 19.66 -12.37
N ALA A 168 5.77 19.99 -12.47
CA ALA A 168 5.29 20.88 -13.52
C ALA A 168 5.57 22.34 -13.22
#